data_e8a66d090b62721d622429cf28ee1a69
#
_entry.id   e8a66d090b62721d622429cf28ee1a69
#
_cell.length_a   1.000
_cell.length_b   1.000
_cell.length_c   1.000
_cell.angle_alpha   90.00
_cell.angle_beta   90.00
_cell.angle_gamma   90.00
#
_symmetry.space_group_name_H-M   'P 1'
#
loop_
_entity.id
_entity.type
_entity.pdbx_description
1 polymer ?
#
loop_
_entity_poly.entity_id
_entity_poly.type
_entity_poly.pdbx_seq_one_letter_code
_entity_poly.pdbx_strand_id
1 'polypeptide(L)'
;MYLNNAKLSLGPKWLYIIVPTLFFAFAGLNFLVSLLFDTSSLIKAEIASKGELMYLTENLLIFAVFLAVLLLWVKYVHRQPLTALITARPKIDWKRFWFAFALWGVVTVGVTLIDYVIHPEAYVWNFQWVPFLKLLVIVVLMMPLQTGFEEVFFRAYLMQAVGLTVRNAWLPLVFTSVTFGLMHLANPEVEKLGYMLLIYYIGTGFFLGITTLMDDGIELAFGFHTANNLFTALLVTSDWTVFQVPSLLRDVSEPTLGLTLWVPLLICFPLMLYIYAKKYHWKDIKKHLITR
;
A
#
# COMPACT_ATOMS: atom_id res chain seq x y z
N MET A 1 -8.40 -10.27 19.91
CA MET A 1 -8.40 -8.99 19.17
C MET A 1 -6.97 -8.69 18.73
N TYR A 2 -6.76 -8.44 17.49
CA TYR A 2 -5.48 -8.26 16.81
C TYR A 2 -4.51 -7.27 17.49
N LEU A 3 -5.01 -6.11 17.88
CA LEU A 3 -4.21 -5.08 18.56
C LEU A 3 -3.58 -5.54 19.88
N ASN A 4 -4.11 -6.60 20.51
CA ASN A 4 -3.55 -7.14 21.74
C ASN A 4 -2.27 -7.98 21.52
N ASN A 5 -1.98 -8.35 20.27
CA ASN A 5 -0.82 -9.16 19.95
C ASN A 5 0.51 -8.47 20.27
N ALA A 6 0.53 -7.13 20.29
CA ALA A 6 1.70 -6.36 20.75
C ALA A 6 2.09 -6.67 22.21
N LYS A 7 1.16 -7.16 23.05
CA LYS A 7 1.44 -7.57 24.42
C LYS A 7 2.28 -8.85 24.51
N LEU A 8 2.41 -9.59 23.41
CA LEU A 8 3.30 -10.75 23.29
C LEU A 8 4.76 -10.36 23.10
N SER A 9 5.05 -9.07 22.88
CA SER A 9 6.42 -8.55 22.91
C SER A 9 7.02 -8.69 24.31
N LEU A 10 8.22 -9.24 24.38
CA LEU A 10 9.00 -9.33 25.61
C LEU A 10 9.88 -8.10 25.84
N GLY A 11 10.04 -7.24 24.84
CA GLY A 11 10.80 -6.01 24.92
C GLY A 11 10.02 -4.88 25.60
N PRO A 12 10.71 -3.86 26.13
CA PRO A 12 10.06 -2.70 26.71
C PRO A 12 9.29 -1.90 25.65
N LYS A 13 8.14 -1.33 26.02
CA LYS A 13 7.20 -0.67 25.08
C LYS A 13 7.81 0.51 24.32
N TRP A 14 8.76 1.22 24.90
CA TRP A 14 9.40 2.37 24.26
C TRP A 14 10.16 2.01 22.96
N LEU A 15 10.58 0.73 22.81
CA LEU A 15 11.22 0.25 21.58
C LEU A 15 10.31 0.38 20.34
N TYR A 16 9.00 0.43 20.53
CA TYR A 16 8.04 0.65 19.44
C TYR A 16 8.12 2.07 18.84
N ILE A 17 8.80 3.01 19.49
CA ILE A 17 8.96 4.38 19.00
C ILE A 17 10.13 4.47 18.00
N ILE A 18 11.16 3.63 18.14
CA ILE A 18 12.41 3.75 17.38
C ILE A 18 12.18 3.61 15.87
N VAL A 19 11.60 2.50 15.43
CA VAL A 19 11.41 2.24 13.99
C VAL A 19 10.50 3.28 13.33
N PRO A 20 9.33 3.65 13.89
CA PRO A 20 8.51 4.72 13.34
C PRO A 20 9.23 6.07 13.27
N THR A 21 9.99 6.44 14.33
CA THR A 21 10.74 7.71 14.33
C THR A 21 11.76 7.75 13.20
N LEU A 22 12.55 6.69 13.02
CA LEU A 22 13.55 6.61 11.95
C LEU A 22 12.88 6.63 10.57
N PHE A 23 11.80 5.89 10.40
CA PHE A 23 11.06 5.83 9.14
C PHE A 23 10.43 7.19 8.78
N PHE A 24 9.73 7.84 9.72
CA PHE A 24 9.13 9.13 9.47
C PHE A 24 10.18 10.27 9.33
N ALA A 25 11.35 10.16 9.99
CA ALA A 25 12.46 11.08 9.74
C ALA A 25 13.00 10.94 8.31
N PHE A 26 13.20 9.69 7.83
CA PHE A 26 13.60 9.42 6.45
C PHE A 26 12.55 9.95 5.45
N ALA A 27 11.28 9.68 5.68
CA ALA A 27 10.20 10.16 4.83
C ALA A 27 10.07 11.69 4.84
N GLY A 28 10.23 12.32 6.02
CA GLY A 28 10.27 13.77 6.14
C GLY A 28 11.44 14.40 5.38
N LEU A 29 12.60 13.75 5.36
CA LEU A 29 13.74 14.18 4.55
C LEU A 29 13.41 14.12 3.05
N ASN A 30 12.81 13.01 2.59
CA ASN A 30 12.37 12.91 1.19
C ASN A 30 11.35 13.98 0.82
N PHE A 31 10.40 14.27 1.72
CA PHE A 31 9.44 15.36 1.51
C PHE A 31 10.13 16.72 1.44
N LEU A 32 11.10 17.00 2.30
CA LEU A 32 11.88 18.25 2.22
C LEU A 32 12.65 18.36 0.90
N VAL A 33 13.21 17.27 0.40
CA VAL A 33 13.85 17.23 -0.93
C VAL A 33 12.83 17.57 -2.03
N SER A 34 11.61 17.02 -1.95
CA SER A 34 10.55 17.30 -2.95
C SER A 34 10.06 18.75 -2.92
N LEU A 35 10.24 19.49 -1.82
CA LEU A 35 9.95 20.92 -1.76
C LEU A 35 11.05 21.79 -2.40
N LEU A 36 12.27 21.26 -2.50
CA LEU A 36 13.43 22.01 -3.03
C LEU A 36 13.71 21.69 -4.51
N PHE A 37 13.27 20.55 -4.98
CA PHE A 37 13.56 20.04 -6.31
C PHE A 37 12.27 19.51 -6.97
N ASP A 38 12.13 19.71 -8.26
CA ASP A 38 11.07 19.09 -9.07
C ASP A 38 11.25 17.56 -9.11
N THR A 39 10.39 16.86 -8.37
CA THR A 39 10.43 15.41 -8.25
C THR A 39 10.29 14.72 -9.61
N SER A 40 9.40 15.24 -10.47
CA SER A 40 9.19 14.68 -11.81
C SER A 40 10.45 14.76 -12.66
N SER A 41 11.18 15.89 -12.62
CA SER A 41 12.45 16.04 -13.33
C SER A 41 13.55 15.12 -12.80
N LEU A 42 13.63 14.92 -11.48
CA LEU A 42 14.58 13.98 -10.87
C LEU A 42 14.33 12.54 -11.33
N ILE A 43 13.07 12.10 -11.30
CA ILE A 43 12.68 10.76 -11.75
C ILE A 43 13.03 10.57 -13.24
N LYS A 44 12.71 11.55 -14.10
CA LYS A 44 13.05 11.49 -15.52
C LYS A 44 14.55 11.41 -15.76
N ALA A 45 15.36 12.17 -15.02
CA ALA A 45 16.81 12.13 -15.12
C ALA A 45 17.38 10.77 -14.68
N GLU A 46 16.85 10.19 -13.61
CA GLU A 46 17.23 8.85 -13.17
C GLU A 46 16.86 7.77 -14.20
N ILE A 47 15.64 7.82 -14.74
CA ILE A 47 15.18 6.88 -15.78
C ILE A 47 16.03 7.02 -17.03
N ALA A 48 16.35 8.26 -17.45
CA ALA A 48 17.22 8.49 -18.62
C ALA A 48 18.63 7.92 -18.43
N SER A 49 19.16 7.91 -17.20
CA SER A 49 20.50 7.43 -16.90
C SER A 49 20.61 5.91 -16.79
N LYS A 50 19.60 5.22 -16.25
CA LYS A 50 19.67 3.79 -15.90
C LYS A 50 18.55 2.93 -16.48
N GLY A 51 17.53 3.56 -17.06
CA GLY A 51 16.35 2.90 -17.63
C GLY A 51 15.24 2.60 -16.61
N GLU A 52 14.00 2.51 -17.11
CA GLU A 52 12.76 2.35 -16.31
C GLU A 52 12.81 1.14 -15.36
N LEU A 53 13.28 -0.02 -15.84
CA LEU A 53 13.30 -1.25 -15.05
C LEU A 53 14.32 -1.23 -13.91
N MET A 54 15.48 -0.60 -14.13
CA MET A 54 16.50 -0.47 -13.09
C MET A 54 16.02 0.51 -12.03
N TYR A 55 15.47 1.65 -12.44
CA TYR A 55 14.83 2.62 -11.55
C TYR A 55 13.78 1.94 -10.66
N LEU A 56 12.83 1.19 -11.26
CA LEU A 56 11.81 0.45 -10.50
C LEU A 56 12.44 -0.54 -9.52
N THR A 57 13.41 -1.33 -9.98
CA THR A 57 14.05 -2.38 -9.17
C THR A 57 14.72 -1.79 -7.94
N GLU A 58 15.48 -0.71 -8.08
CA GLU A 58 16.17 -0.04 -6.97
C GLU A 58 15.18 0.52 -5.96
N ASN A 59 14.10 1.18 -6.42
CA ASN A 59 13.06 1.69 -5.54
C ASN A 59 12.35 0.57 -4.76
N LEU A 60 11.99 -0.52 -5.42
CA LEU A 60 11.35 -1.67 -4.74
C LEU A 60 12.31 -2.39 -3.79
N LEU A 61 13.62 -2.41 -4.09
CA LEU A 61 14.64 -3.03 -3.24
C LEU A 61 14.76 -2.33 -1.87
N ILE A 62 14.62 -1.01 -1.83
CA ILE A 62 14.62 -0.24 -0.57
C ILE A 62 13.52 -0.77 0.37
N PHE A 63 12.32 -1.00 -0.14
CA PHE A 63 11.21 -1.54 0.67
C PHE A 63 11.45 -2.99 1.10
N ALA A 64 12.07 -3.80 0.25
CA ALA A 64 12.46 -5.17 0.62
C ALA A 64 13.47 -5.17 1.80
N VAL A 65 14.44 -4.25 1.77
CA VAL A 65 15.40 -4.06 2.87
C VAL A 65 14.68 -3.58 4.14
N PHE A 66 13.77 -2.60 4.03
CA PHE A 66 12.98 -2.12 5.16
C PHE A 66 12.11 -3.22 5.77
N LEU A 67 11.48 -4.06 4.94
CA LEU A 67 10.72 -5.22 5.42
C LEU A 67 11.62 -6.19 6.20
N ALA A 68 12.77 -6.55 5.64
CA ALA A 68 13.70 -7.46 6.29
C ALA A 68 14.18 -6.90 7.64
N VAL A 69 14.58 -5.64 7.68
CA VAL A 69 15.01 -4.95 8.93
C VAL A 69 13.89 -4.92 9.96
N LEU A 70 12.66 -4.58 9.56
CA LEU A 70 11.51 -4.55 10.46
C LEU A 70 11.18 -5.94 11.04
N LEU A 71 11.18 -6.98 10.21
CA LEU A 71 10.92 -8.35 10.66
C LEU A 71 12.02 -8.85 11.61
N LEU A 72 13.28 -8.54 11.32
CA LEU A 72 14.40 -8.86 12.22
C LEU A 72 14.29 -8.11 13.53
N TRP A 73 13.94 -6.82 13.51
CA TRP A 73 13.68 -6.01 14.70
C TRP A 73 12.60 -6.62 15.58
N VAL A 74 11.46 -6.96 14.99
CA VAL A 74 10.35 -7.59 15.73
C VAL A 74 10.77 -8.93 16.32
N LYS A 75 11.45 -9.76 15.54
CA LYS A 75 11.87 -11.10 15.97
C LYS A 75 12.91 -11.08 17.08
N TYR A 76 13.94 -10.24 16.97
CA TYR A 76 15.10 -10.29 17.87
C TYR A 76 15.08 -9.23 18.96
N VAL A 77 14.55 -8.03 18.69
CA VAL A 77 14.51 -6.92 19.67
C VAL A 77 13.21 -7.00 20.49
N HIS A 78 12.05 -7.04 19.83
CA HIS A 78 10.77 -7.22 20.51
C HIS A 78 10.57 -8.65 21.03
N ARG A 79 11.24 -9.64 20.42
CA ARG A 79 11.03 -11.06 20.69
C ARG A 79 9.56 -11.46 20.57
N GLN A 80 8.84 -10.83 19.65
CA GLN A 80 7.44 -11.10 19.34
C GLN A 80 7.37 -12.15 18.23
N PRO A 81 6.47 -13.16 18.33
CA PRO A 81 6.25 -14.10 17.22
C PRO A 81 5.79 -13.34 15.95
N LEU A 82 6.45 -13.56 14.81
CA LEU A 82 6.10 -12.89 13.54
C LEU A 82 4.65 -13.18 13.11
N THR A 83 4.14 -14.39 13.41
CA THR A 83 2.72 -14.70 13.18
C THR A 83 1.80 -13.77 13.95
N ALA A 84 2.12 -13.47 15.21
CA ALA A 84 1.32 -12.57 16.04
C ALA A 84 1.42 -11.10 15.58
N LEU A 85 2.48 -10.72 14.89
CA LEU A 85 2.56 -9.42 14.21
C LEU A 85 1.54 -9.37 13.05
N ILE A 86 1.46 -10.42 12.24
CA ILE A 86 0.67 -10.48 11.01
C ILE A 86 -0.82 -10.73 11.27
N THR A 87 -1.15 -11.62 12.21
CA THR A 87 -2.53 -12.10 12.39
C THR A 87 -2.81 -12.50 13.83
N ALA A 88 -4.09 -12.46 14.25
CA ALA A 88 -4.53 -13.04 15.51
C ALA A 88 -4.81 -14.56 15.40
N ARG A 89 -4.68 -15.14 14.22
CA ARG A 89 -4.85 -16.57 13.96
C ARG A 89 -3.59 -17.36 14.37
N PRO A 90 -3.69 -18.67 14.63
CA PRO A 90 -2.52 -19.51 14.95
C PRO A 90 -1.46 -19.56 13.84
N LYS A 91 -1.88 -19.32 12.59
CA LYS A 91 -1.01 -19.25 11.40
C LYS A 91 -1.59 -18.29 10.36
N ILE A 92 -0.74 -17.78 9.50
CA ILE A 92 -1.11 -16.88 8.39
C ILE A 92 -2.07 -17.63 7.44
N ASP A 93 -3.20 -17.01 7.12
CA ASP A 93 -4.19 -17.55 6.19
C ASP A 93 -3.99 -17.00 4.77
N TRP A 94 -3.13 -17.68 4.00
CA TRP A 94 -2.85 -17.31 2.62
C TRP A 94 -4.06 -17.37 1.68
N LYS A 95 -5.14 -18.10 2.05
CA LYS A 95 -6.38 -18.10 1.26
C LYS A 95 -7.05 -16.73 1.26
N ARG A 96 -6.94 -15.98 2.36
CA ARG A 96 -7.42 -14.59 2.47
C ARG A 96 -6.62 -13.67 1.56
N PHE A 97 -5.29 -13.77 1.60
CA PHE A 97 -4.42 -13.01 0.70
C PHE A 97 -4.81 -13.24 -0.78
N TRP A 98 -4.83 -14.50 -1.22
CA TRP A 98 -5.13 -14.82 -2.61
C TRP A 98 -6.55 -14.46 -3.02
N PHE A 99 -7.52 -14.54 -2.09
CA PHE A 99 -8.88 -14.11 -2.37
C PHE A 99 -8.96 -12.60 -2.62
N ALA A 100 -8.36 -11.78 -1.76
CA ALA A 100 -8.33 -10.33 -1.92
C ALA A 100 -7.54 -9.92 -3.17
N PHE A 101 -6.39 -10.58 -3.41
CA PHE A 101 -5.55 -10.37 -4.59
C PHE A 101 -6.31 -10.65 -5.90
N ALA A 102 -6.95 -11.80 -5.99
CA ALA A 102 -7.69 -12.17 -7.20
C ALA A 102 -8.91 -11.27 -7.42
N LEU A 103 -9.67 -10.99 -6.35
CA LEU A 103 -10.86 -10.16 -6.45
C LEU A 103 -10.51 -8.74 -6.91
N TRP A 104 -9.50 -8.11 -6.28
CA TRP A 104 -9.10 -6.76 -6.68
C TRP A 104 -8.39 -6.74 -8.04
N GLY A 105 -7.61 -7.76 -8.36
CA GLY A 105 -7.00 -7.90 -9.68
C GLY A 105 -8.04 -7.94 -10.80
N VAL A 106 -9.12 -8.71 -10.62
CA VAL A 106 -10.23 -8.74 -11.58
C VAL A 106 -10.91 -7.37 -11.70
N VAL A 107 -11.13 -6.67 -10.59
CA VAL A 107 -11.70 -5.31 -10.59
C VAL A 107 -10.79 -4.34 -11.35
N THR A 108 -9.49 -4.33 -11.04
CA THR A 108 -8.51 -3.44 -11.68
C THR A 108 -8.43 -3.69 -13.18
N VAL A 109 -8.28 -4.94 -13.60
CA VAL A 109 -8.27 -5.30 -15.03
C VAL A 109 -9.58 -4.89 -15.71
N GLY A 110 -10.73 -5.18 -15.08
CA GLY A 110 -12.05 -4.85 -15.63
C GLY A 110 -12.24 -3.34 -15.78
N VAL A 111 -11.90 -2.56 -14.77
CA VAL A 111 -12.00 -1.08 -14.82
C VAL A 111 -11.09 -0.51 -15.90
N THR A 112 -9.84 -0.97 -15.98
CA THR A 112 -8.88 -0.52 -17.02
C THR A 112 -9.38 -0.86 -18.43
N LEU A 113 -9.93 -2.06 -18.64
CA LEU A 113 -10.47 -2.45 -19.95
C LEU A 113 -11.72 -1.63 -20.32
N ILE A 114 -12.61 -1.37 -19.38
CA ILE A 114 -13.79 -0.53 -19.61
C ILE A 114 -13.36 0.89 -19.98
N ASP A 115 -12.41 1.47 -19.23
CA ASP A 115 -11.92 2.81 -19.50
C ASP A 115 -11.23 2.90 -20.87
N TYR A 116 -10.40 1.93 -21.22
CA TYR A 116 -9.77 1.83 -22.55
C TYR A 116 -10.81 1.75 -23.70
N VAL A 117 -11.93 1.07 -23.50
CA VAL A 117 -12.99 0.95 -24.53
C VAL A 117 -13.78 2.26 -24.65
N ILE A 118 -13.99 2.97 -23.55
CA ILE A 118 -14.76 4.23 -23.51
C ILE A 118 -13.91 5.41 -24.03
N HIS A 119 -12.62 5.44 -23.66
CA HIS A 119 -11.69 6.54 -23.97
C HIS A 119 -10.42 6.01 -24.69
N PRO A 120 -10.55 5.39 -25.88
CA PRO A 120 -9.39 4.78 -26.54
C PRO A 120 -8.32 5.80 -26.93
N GLU A 121 -8.70 7.07 -27.12
CA GLU A 121 -7.80 8.19 -27.42
C GLU A 121 -6.88 8.58 -26.25
N ALA A 122 -7.25 8.19 -25.02
CA ALA A 122 -6.44 8.45 -23.82
C ALA A 122 -5.23 7.50 -23.73
N TYR A 123 -5.20 6.44 -24.53
CA TYR A 123 -4.21 5.39 -24.40
C TYR A 123 -3.44 5.12 -25.68
N VAL A 124 -2.15 4.83 -25.52
CA VAL A 124 -1.27 4.33 -26.58
C VAL A 124 -0.81 2.93 -26.21
N TRP A 125 -0.79 2.03 -27.20
CA TRP A 125 -0.25 0.69 -27.03
C TRP A 125 1.26 0.74 -26.78
N ASN A 126 1.72 0.27 -25.62
CA ASN A 126 3.11 0.40 -25.16
C ASN A 126 3.81 -0.95 -25.02
N PHE A 127 3.11 -2.05 -25.28
CA PHE A 127 3.61 -3.40 -25.06
C PHE A 127 4.79 -3.75 -25.96
N GLN A 128 5.88 -4.18 -25.31
CA GLN A 128 7.07 -4.78 -25.93
C GLN A 128 7.43 -6.06 -25.20
N TRP A 129 7.53 -7.18 -25.90
CA TRP A 129 7.69 -8.52 -25.30
C TRP A 129 8.79 -8.59 -24.25
N VAL A 130 10.03 -8.24 -24.60
CA VAL A 130 11.18 -8.40 -23.70
C VAL A 130 11.12 -7.45 -22.51
N PRO A 131 10.90 -6.14 -22.65
CA PRO A 131 10.71 -5.24 -21.53
C PRO A 131 9.56 -5.65 -20.62
N PHE A 132 8.40 -6.01 -21.18
CA PHE A 132 7.21 -6.43 -20.40
C PHE A 132 7.46 -7.71 -19.60
N LEU A 133 8.11 -8.73 -20.19
CA LEU A 133 8.44 -9.96 -19.44
C LEU A 133 9.41 -9.69 -18.29
N LYS A 134 10.40 -8.81 -18.51
CA LYS A 134 11.29 -8.37 -17.41
C LYS A 134 10.51 -7.64 -16.33
N LEU A 135 9.62 -6.70 -16.71
CA LEU A 135 8.72 -6.03 -15.77
C LEU A 135 7.89 -7.04 -14.97
N LEU A 136 7.25 -8.00 -15.65
CA LEU A 136 6.43 -9.04 -15.01
C LEU A 136 7.22 -9.79 -13.93
N VAL A 137 8.45 -10.21 -14.23
CA VAL A 137 9.32 -10.90 -13.25
C VAL A 137 9.62 -9.98 -12.05
N ILE A 138 10.01 -8.72 -12.31
CA ILE A 138 10.33 -7.75 -11.25
C ILE A 138 9.12 -7.52 -10.34
N VAL A 139 7.94 -7.21 -10.90
CA VAL A 139 6.78 -6.87 -10.08
C VAL A 139 6.21 -8.08 -9.33
N VAL A 140 6.24 -9.27 -9.93
CA VAL A 140 5.78 -10.50 -9.24
C VAL A 140 6.67 -10.84 -8.04
N LEU A 141 7.98 -10.63 -8.14
CA LEU A 141 8.91 -10.93 -7.06
C LEU A 141 9.01 -9.80 -6.03
N MET A 142 9.00 -8.55 -6.46
CA MET A 142 9.36 -7.43 -5.59
C MET A 142 8.16 -6.60 -5.10
N MET A 143 7.05 -6.53 -5.85
CA MET A 143 5.87 -5.81 -5.41
C MET A 143 5.26 -6.36 -4.10
N PRO A 144 5.19 -7.69 -3.89
CA PRO A 144 4.80 -8.23 -2.59
C PRO A 144 5.73 -7.84 -1.43
N LEU A 145 7.01 -7.59 -1.69
CA LEU A 145 7.95 -7.13 -0.66
C LEU A 145 7.71 -5.66 -0.31
N GLN A 146 7.45 -4.82 -1.33
CA GLN A 146 7.11 -3.40 -1.14
C GLN A 146 5.80 -3.24 -0.38
N THR A 147 4.70 -3.82 -0.88
CA THR A 147 3.40 -3.73 -0.23
C THR A 147 3.38 -4.47 1.11
N GLY A 148 4.15 -5.56 1.21
CA GLY A 148 4.39 -6.29 2.46
C GLY A 148 5.05 -5.42 3.52
N PHE A 149 6.07 -4.61 3.17
CA PHE A 149 6.63 -3.65 4.09
C PHE A 149 5.56 -2.65 4.57
N GLU A 150 4.82 -2.05 3.66
CA GLU A 150 3.84 -1.04 4.02
C GLU A 150 2.71 -1.61 4.91
N GLU A 151 2.17 -2.78 4.59
CA GLU A 151 1.15 -3.40 5.42
C GLU A 151 1.70 -3.86 6.78
N VAL A 152 2.90 -4.46 6.81
CA VAL A 152 3.54 -4.86 8.07
C VAL A 152 3.91 -3.63 8.92
N PHE A 153 4.37 -2.55 8.31
CA PHE A 153 4.70 -1.34 9.04
C PHE A 153 3.45 -0.62 9.57
N PHE A 154 2.49 -0.27 8.70
CA PHE A 154 1.34 0.56 9.08
C PHE A 154 0.26 -0.24 9.81
N ARG A 155 -0.18 -1.39 9.27
CA ARG A 155 -1.34 -2.15 9.77
C ARG A 155 -0.96 -3.16 10.84
N ALA A 156 0.28 -3.62 10.84
CA ALA A 156 0.75 -4.52 11.88
C ALA A 156 1.53 -3.77 12.97
N TYR A 157 2.73 -3.30 12.68
CA TYR A 157 3.64 -2.78 13.69
C TYR A 157 3.13 -1.48 14.33
N LEU A 158 2.89 -0.45 13.52
CA LEU A 158 2.50 0.88 14.00
C LEU A 158 1.11 0.87 14.64
N MET A 159 0.14 0.18 14.01
CA MET A 159 -1.21 0.06 14.56
C MET A 159 -1.24 -0.68 15.89
N GLN A 160 -0.47 -1.75 16.04
CA GLN A 160 -0.30 -2.45 17.31
C GLN A 160 0.44 -1.59 18.35
N ALA A 161 1.47 -0.85 17.94
CA ALA A 161 2.23 0.06 18.81
C ALA A 161 1.34 1.14 19.42
N VAL A 162 0.59 1.87 18.58
CA VAL A 162 -0.38 2.88 19.04
C VAL A 162 -1.45 2.21 19.91
N GLY A 163 -1.90 1.03 19.53
CA GLY A 163 -2.84 0.23 20.31
C GLY A 163 -2.38 -0.13 21.72
N LEU A 164 -1.08 -0.15 22.02
CA LEU A 164 -0.57 -0.37 23.39
C LEU A 164 -0.81 0.83 24.31
N THR A 165 -0.94 2.04 23.76
CA THR A 165 -1.03 3.28 24.53
C THR A 165 -2.47 3.74 24.75
N VAL A 166 -3.42 3.25 23.93
CA VAL A 166 -4.82 3.67 23.95
C VAL A 166 -5.77 2.51 24.21
N ARG A 167 -6.99 2.85 24.69
CA ARG A 167 -8.03 1.86 25.00
C ARG A 167 -9.11 1.71 23.91
N ASN A 168 -8.87 2.23 22.73
CA ASN A 168 -9.79 2.12 21.59
C ASN A 168 -9.02 1.72 20.32
N ALA A 169 -9.73 1.22 19.33
CA ALA A 169 -9.17 0.86 18.03
C ALA A 169 -9.21 2.03 17.04
N TRP A 170 -10.05 3.04 17.32
CA TRP A 170 -10.24 4.19 16.42
C TRP A 170 -8.97 5.02 16.26
N LEU A 171 -8.28 5.35 17.36
CA LEU A 171 -7.08 6.18 17.28
C LEU A 171 -5.94 5.48 16.50
N PRO A 172 -5.59 4.19 16.73
CA PRO A 172 -4.68 3.46 15.85
C PRO A 172 -5.10 3.48 14.39
N LEU A 173 -6.39 3.28 14.09
CA LEU A 173 -6.92 3.32 12.74
C LEU A 173 -6.72 4.69 12.08
N VAL A 174 -7.17 5.77 12.71
CA VAL A 174 -7.03 7.12 12.17
C VAL A 174 -5.57 7.50 11.99
N PHE A 175 -4.74 7.27 13.02
CA PHE A 175 -3.33 7.62 12.99
C PHE A 175 -2.59 6.92 11.84
N THR A 176 -2.76 5.60 11.71
CA THR A 176 -2.07 4.84 10.65
C THR A 176 -2.62 5.14 9.26
N SER A 177 -3.92 5.45 9.12
CA SER A 177 -4.52 5.80 7.84
C SER A 177 -4.08 7.18 7.34
N VAL A 178 -4.05 8.16 8.24
CA VAL A 178 -3.62 9.52 7.91
C VAL A 178 -2.12 9.54 7.59
N THR A 179 -1.29 8.91 8.45
CA THR A 179 0.16 8.86 8.21
C THR A 179 0.49 8.10 6.92
N PHE A 180 -0.23 7.01 6.61
CA PHE A 180 -0.09 6.30 5.33
C PHE A 180 -0.36 7.24 4.14
N GLY A 181 -1.44 8.00 4.17
CA GLY A 181 -1.74 8.95 3.10
C GLY A 181 -0.69 10.06 2.98
N LEU A 182 -0.21 10.59 4.11
CA LEU A 182 0.82 11.65 4.13
C LEU A 182 2.18 11.17 3.59
N MET A 183 2.48 9.87 3.63
CA MET A 183 3.70 9.32 3.02
C MET A 183 3.76 9.51 1.50
N HIS A 184 2.62 9.78 0.86
CA HIS A 184 2.53 10.01 -0.58
C HIS A 184 2.67 11.49 -0.97
N LEU A 185 2.94 12.39 0.00
CA LEU A 185 3.09 13.83 -0.27
C LEU A 185 4.19 14.15 -1.29
N ALA A 186 5.27 13.39 -1.31
CA ALA A 186 6.39 13.55 -2.22
C ALA A 186 6.20 12.82 -3.57
N ASN A 187 5.06 12.18 -3.80
CA ASN A 187 4.81 11.50 -5.06
C ASN A 187 4.56 12.50 -6.20
N PRO A 188 5.07 12.23 -7.42
CA PRO A 188 4.87 13.11 -8.56
C PRO A 188 3.39 13.29 -8.93
N GLU A 189 2.54 12.32 -8.65
CA GLU A 189 1.08 12.44 -8.84
C GLU A 189 0.47 13.54 -7.96
N VAL A 190 0.97 13.72 -6.74
CA VAL A 190 0.49 14.79 -5.84
C VAL A 190 0.97 16.16 -6.33
N GLU A 191 2.19 16.24 -6.84
CA GLU A 191 2.70 17.45 -7.48
C GLU A 191 1.82 17.86 -8.68
N LYS A 192 1.41 16.88 -9.50
CA LYS A 192 0.65 17.11 -10.72
C LYS A 192 -0.84 17.37 -10.49
N LEU A 193 -1.48 16.59 -9.61
CA LEU A 193 -2.93 16.61 -9.35
C LEU A 193 -3.32 17.44 -8.12
N GLY A 194 -2.35 17.87 -7.32
CA GLY A 194 -2.58 18.63 -6.11
C GLY A 194 -2.96 17.76 -4.89
N TYR A 195 -3.03 18.40 -3.74
CA TYR A 195 -3.27 17.75 -2.45
C TYR A 195 -4.63 17.05 -2.31
N MET A 196 -5.57 17.30 -3.21
CA MET A 196 -6.85 16.57 -3.25
C MET A 196 -6.64 15.05 -3.42
N LEU A 197 -5.56 14.64 -4.08
CA LEU A 197 -5.22 13.23 -4.23
C LEU A 197 -4.92 12.53 -2.88
N LEU A 198 -4.53 13.28 -1.85
CA LEU A 198 -4.33 12.73 -0.50
C LEU A 198 -5.62 12.15 0.09
N ILE A 199 -6.80 12.62 -0.33
CA ILE A 199 -8.08 12.05 0.08
C ILE A 199 -8.14 10.58 -0.36
N TYR A 200 -7.66 10.27 -1.56
CA TYR A 200 -7.58 8.89 -2.04
C TYR A 200 -6.60 8.04 -1.21
N TYR A 201 -5.39 8.53 -0.96
CA TYR A 201 -4.39 7.79 -0.18
C TYR A 201 -4.82 7.59 1.28
N ILE A 202 -5.38 8.62 1.91
CA ILE A 202 -5.91 8.51 3.28
C ILE A 202 -7.13 7.56 3.31
N GLY A 203 -8.04 7.67 2.32
CA GLY A 203 -9.18 6.77 2.18
C GLY A 203 -8.76 5.31 1.97
N THR A 204 -7.74 5.07 1.15
CA THR A 204 -7.11 3.74 1.02
C THR A 204 -6.52 3.29 2.36
N GLY A 205 -5.89 4.20 3.09
CA GLY A 205 -5.41 3.96 4.46
C GLY A 205 -6.51 3.44 5.38
N PHE A 206 -7.68 4.10 5.38
CA PHE A 206 -8.85 3.67 6.14
C PHE A 206 -9.40 2.33 5.68
N PHE A 207 -9.54 2.12 4.37
CA PHE A 207 -10.01 0.85 3.83
C PHE A 207 -9.15 -0.33 4.30
N LEU A 208 -7.82 -0.22 4.16
CA LEU A 208 -6.87 -1.26 4.58
C LEU A 208 -6.86 -1.44 6.09
N GLY A 209 -6.94 -0.35 6.86
CA GLY A 209 -6.98 -0.38 8.32
C GLY A 209 -8.27 -1.00 8.86
N ILE A 210 -9.44 -0.64 8.32
CA ILE A 210 -10.73 -1.26 8.67
C ILE A 210 -10.71 -2.75 8.34
N THR A 211 -10.22 -3.10 7.14
CA THR A 211 -10.08 -4.50 6.73
C THR A 211 -9.24 -5.29 7.74
N THR A 212 -8.10 -4.74 8.14
CA THR A 212 -7.19 -5.39 9.11
C THR A 212 -7.84 -5.58 10.48
N LEU A 213 -8.51 -4.55 11.01
CA LEU A 213 -9.15 -4.61 12.32
C LEU A 213 -10.35 -5.56 12.33
N MET A 214 -11.17 -5.53 11.29
CA MET A 214 -12.36 -6.38 11.19
C MET A 214 -12.00 -7.84 10.92
N ASP A 215 -10.89 -8.09 10.23
CA ASP A 215 -10.44 -9.44 9.89
C ASP A 215 -9.44 -10.02 10.91
N ASP A 216 -9.07 -9.25 11.95
CA ASP A 216 -8.06 -9.64 12.95
C ASP A 216 -6.71 -10.08 12.34
N GLY A 217 -6.29 -9.44 11.22
CA GLY A 217 -5.03 -9.71 10.53
C GLY A 217 -4.89 -8.93 9.22
N ILE A 218 -3.67 -8.84 8.69
CA ILE A 218 -3.36 -8.04 7.49
C ILE A 218 -3.56 -8.79 6.17
N GLU A 219 -3.91 -10.08 6.19
CA GLU A 219 -3.86 -10.92 4.98
C GLU A 219 -4.75 -10.40 3.84
N LEU A 220 -5.97 -9.94 4.13
CA LEU A 220 -6.86 -9.34 3.11
C LEU A 220 -6.32 -8.00 2.61
N ALA A 221 -5.87 -7.13 3.51
CA ALA A 221 -5.29 -5.84 3.18
C ALA A 221 -4.03 -6.01 2.31
N PHE A 222 -3.16 -6.93 2.69
CA PHE A 222 -1.94 -7.26 1.95
C PHE A 222 -2.23 -7.81 0.55
N GLY A 223 -3.19 -8.72 0.41
CA GLY A 223 -3.59 -9.26 -0.89
C GLY A 223 -4.17 -8.19 -1.82
N PHE A 224 -5.05 -7.33 -1.30
CA PHE A 224 -5.60 -6.19 -2.03
C PHE A 224 -4.50 -5.23 -2.48
N HIS A 225 -3.64 -4.80 -1.58
CA HIS A 225 -2.59 -3.81 -1.85
C HIS A 225 -1.58 -4.33 -2.88
N THR A 226 -1.18 -5.60 -2.74
CA THR A 226 -0.29 -6.25 -3.72
C THR A 226 -0.93 -6.31 -5.10
N ALA A 227 -2.21 -6.67 -5.20
CA ALA A 227 -2.92 -6.68 -6.47
C ALA A 227 -3.01 -5.28 -7.07
N ASN A 228 -3.35 -4.27 -6.26
CA ASN A 228 -3.44 -2.88 -6.71
C ASN A 228 -2.14 -2.43 -7.39
N ASN A 229 -1.01 -2.53 -6.69
CA ASN A 229 0.25 -2.02 -7.22
C ASN A 229 0.77 -2.87 -8.39
N LEU A 230 0.64 -4.20 -8.31
CA LEU A 230 1.10 -5.11 -9.35
C LEU A 230 0.32 -4.93 -10.66
N PHE A 231 -1.00 -4.93 -10.61
CA PHE A 231 -1.81 -4.78 -11.82
C PHE A 231 -1.74 -3.37 -12.38
N THR A 232 -1.67 -2.31 -11.54
CA THR A 232 -1.43 -0.95 -12.02
C THR A 232 -0.12 -0.88 -12.79
N ALA A 233 0.99 -1.39 -12.24
CA ALA A 233 2.28 -1.37 -12.91
C ALA A 233 2.31 -2.17 -14.23
N LEU A 234 1.56 -3.27 -14.33
CA LEU A 234 1.50 -4.08 -15.55
C LEU A 234 0.58 -3.50 -16.63
N LEU A 235 -0.53 -2.87 -16.23
CA LEU A 235 -1.56 -2.46 -17.18
C LEU A 235 -1.31 -1.07 -17.77
N VAL A 236 -1.03 -0.07 -16.94
CA VAL A 236 -0.96 1.32 -17.40
C VAL A 236 0.22 2.04 -16.77
N THR A 237 0.96 2.76 -17.59
CA THR A 237 1.99 3.72 -17.18
C THR A 237 1.63 5.12 -17.65
N SER A 238 2.21 6.15 -17.06
CA SER A 238 2.17 7.53 -17.54
C SER A 238 3.44 8.28 -17.16
N ASP A 239 3.72 9.40 -17.82
CA ASP A 239 4.98 10.16 -17.67
C ASP A 239 5.02 11.02 -16.39
N TRP A 240 3.98 10.99 -15.59
CA TRP A 240 3.80 11.81 -14.40
C TRP A 240 3.49 11.00 -13.13
N THR A 241 3.60 9.67 -13.19
CA THR A 241 3.37 8.78 -12.04
C THR A 241 4.68 8.19 -11.52
N VAL A 242 4.62 7.63 -10.31
CA VAL A 242 5.75 6.90 -9.70
C VAL A 242 6.15 5.66 -10.52
N PHE A 243 5.17 4.99 -11.14
CA PHE A 243 5.41 3.80 -11.95
C PHE A 243 5.54 4.15 -13.44
N GLN A 244 6.70 4.72 -13.84
CA GLN A 244 7.07 4.91 -15.23
C GLN A 244 7.80 3.67 -15.72
N VAL A 245 7.06 2.71 -16.27
CA VAL A 245 7.53 1.35 -16.58
C VAL A 245 6.96 0.85 -17.91
N PRO A 246 7.56 -0.17 -18.55
CA PRO A 246 7.09 -0.69 -19.84
C PRO A 246 5.81 -1.54 -19.67
N SER A 247 4.72 -0.89 -19.24
CA SER A 247 3.38 -1.46 -19.09
C SER A 247 2.74 -1.80 -20.43
N LEU A 248 1.57 -2.44 -20.37
CA LEU A 248 0.77 -2.80 -21.55
C LEU A 248 0.30 -1.57 -22.32
N LEU A 249 -0.20 -0.55 -21.61
CA LEU A 249 -0.72 0.72 -22.15
C LEU A 249 0.05 1.89 -21.55
N ARG A 250 0.12 2.98 -22.31
CA ARG A 250 0.56 4.29 -21.80
C ARG A 250 -0.63 5.24 -21.85
N ASP A 251 -0.98 5.81 -20.70
CA ASP A 251 -1.95 6.90 -20.60
C ASP A 251 -1.26 8.21 -21.03
N VAL A 252 -1.80 8.82 -22.07
CA VAL A 252 -1.33 10.09 -22.64
C VAL A 252 -2.34 11.22 -22.42
N SER A 253 -3.38 10.98 -21.65
CA SER A 253 -4.39 12.00 -21.33
C SER A 253 -3.85 13.05 -20.37
N GLU A 254 -4.50 14.21 -20.33
CA GLU A 254 -4.21 15.23 -19.33
C GLU A 254 -4.66 14.73 -17.95
N PRO A 255 -3.77 14.82 -16.94
CA PRO A 255 -4.08 14.36 -15.59
C PRO A 255 -5.28 15.09 -14.99
N THR A 256 -6.29 14.35 -14.56
CA THR A 256 -7.50 14.90 -13.92
C THR A 256 -7.90 14.11 -12.67
N LEU A 257 -8.48 14.82 -11.68
CA LEU A 257 -9.03 14.24 -10.45
C LEU A 257 -10.51 13.81 -10.61
N GLY A 258 -10.85 13.20 -11.72
CA GLY A 258 -12.22 12.81 -12.01
C GLY A 258 -12.73 11.58 -11.27
N LEU A 259 -13.36 10.68 -12.01
CA LEU A 259 -13.92 9.42 -11.51
C LEU A 259 -12.87 8.50 -10.90
N THR A 260 -11.62 8.60 -11.34
CA THR A 260 -10.47 7.83 -10.84
C THR A 260 -10.22 8.03 -9.34
N LEU A 261 -10.56 9.18 -8.79
CA LEU A 261 -10.51 9.44 -7.34
C LEU A 261 -11.74 8.88 -6.61
N TRP A 262 -12.96 9.21 -7.10
CA TRP A 262 -14.19 9.00 -6.34
C TRP A 262 -14.76 7.59 -6.45
N VAL A 263 -14.62 6.94 -7.61
CA VAL A 263 -15.14 5.57 -7.82
C VAL A 263 -14.50 4.56 -6.86
N PRO A 264 -13.18 4.49 -6.71
CA PRO A 264 -12.59 3.60 -5.72
C PRO A 264 -13.07 3.89 -4.30
N LEU A 265 -13.07 5.15 -3.87
CA LEU A 265 -13.41 5.55 -2.50
C LEU A 265 -14.87 5.29 -2.15
N LEU A 266 -15.80 5.67 -3.03
CA LEU A 266 -17.23 5.71 -2.72
C LEU A 266 -17.98 4.45 -3.17
N ILE A 267 -17.41 3.68 -4.10
CA ILE A 267 -18.04 2.48 -4.66
C ILE A 267 -17.20 1.24 -4.39
N CYS A 268 -15.96 1.20 -4.89
CA CYS A 268 -15.19 -0.03 -4.84
C CYS A 268 -14.83 -0.45 -3.41
N PHE A 269 -14.30 0.47 -2.59
CA PHE A 269 -13.90 0.12 -1.22
C PHE A 269 -15.08 -0.28 -0.33
N PRO A 270 -16.23 0.43 -0.30
CA PRO A 270 -17.42 -0.04 0.41
C PRO A 270 -17.92 -1.40 -0.06
N LEU A 271 -17.91 -1.65 -1.39
CA LEU A 271 -18.31 -2.94 -1.95
C LEU A 271 -17.34 -4.05 -1.52
N MET A 272 -16.04 -3.80 -1.55
CA MET A 272 -15.01 -4.76 -1.09
C MET A 272 -15.19 -5.09 0.39
N LEU A 273 -15.39 -4.07 1.26
CA LEU A 273 -15.67 -4.28 2.69
C LEU A 273 -16.94 -5.12 2.89
N TYR A 274 -17.98 -4.87 2.11
CA TYR A 274 -19.21 -5.67 2.16
C TYR A 274 -18.97 -7.13 1.76
N ILE A 275 -18.23 -7.37 0.67
CA ILE A 275 -17.88 -8.73 0.21
C ILE A 275 -17.05 -9.47 1.28
N TYR A 276 -16.04 -8.80 1.86
CA TYR A 276 -15.23 -9.37 2.93
C TYR A 276 -16.07 -9.68 4.17
N ALA A 277 -16.92 -8.74 4.60
CA ALA A 277 -17.80 -8.91 5.75
C ALA A 277 -18.73 -10.12 5.58
N LYS A 278 -19.32 -10.29 4.40
CA LYS A 278 -20.18 -11.44 4.08
C LYS A 278 -19.40 -12.75 4.05
N LYS A 279 -18.26 -12.78 3.35
CA LYS A 279 -17.46 -14.01 3.19
C LYS A 279 -16.84 -14.50 4.49
N TYR A 280 -16.35 -13.57 5.32
CA TYR A 280 -15.62 -13.88 6.55
C TYR A 280 -16.45 -13.66 7.82
N HIS A 281 -17.76 -13.42 7.63
CA HIS A 281 -18.74 -13.31 8.73
C HIS A 281 -18.34 -12.29 9.79
N TRP A 282 -17.88 -11.11 9.36
CA TRP A 282 -17.51 -10.04 10.28
C TRP A 282 -18.69 -9.63 11.17
N LYS A 283 -18.43 -9.54 12.46
CA LYS A 283 -19.42 -9.21 13.50
C LYS A 283 -18.85 -8.13 14.41
N ASP A 284 -19.72 -7.53 15.22
CA ASP A 284 -19.32 -6.60 16.27
C ASP A 284 -18.45 -5.44 15.81
N ILE A 285 -18.82 -4.78 14.71
CA ILE A 285 -18.09 -3.63 14.12
C ILE A 285 -17.70 -2.61 15.20
N LYS A 286 -18.63 -2.28 16.11
CA LYS A 286 -18.39 -1.35 17.22
C LYS A 286 -17.25 -1.81 18.12
N LYS A 287 -17.20 -3.10 18.44
CA LYS A 287 -16.14 -3.68 19.28
C LYS A 287 -14.77 -3.65 18.59
N HIS A 288 -14.71 -3.91 17.28
CA HIS A 288 -13.44 -3.95 16.53
C HIS A 288 -12.90 -2.56 16.20
N LEU A 289 -13.75 -1.56 15.96
CA LEU A 289 -13.33 -0.24 15.51
C LEU A 289 -13.36 0.84 16.61
N ILE A 290 -14.21 0.71 17.63
CA ILE A 290 -14.42 1.78 18.61
C ILE A 290 -13.98 1.39 20.01
N THR A 291 -14.35 0.19 20.47
CA THR A 291 -14.06 -0.30 21.83
C THR A 291 -12.93 -1.32 21.81
N ARG A 292 -12.21 -1.40 22.92
CA ARG A 292 -11.13 -2.38 23.11
C ARG A 292 -11.41 -3.21 24.36
#